data_3967e29224d89161d5d0f1b2101dad1e
#
_entry.id   3967e29224d89161d5d0f1b2101dad1e
#
_cell.length_a   1.000
_cell.length_b   1.000
_cell.length_c   1.000
_cell.angle_alpha   90.00
_cell.angle_beta   90.00
_cell.angle_gamma   90.00
#
_symmetry.space_group_name_H-M   'P 1'
#
loop_
_entity.id
_entity.type
_entity.pdbx_description
1 polymer ?
#
loop_
_entity_poly.entity_id
_entity_poly.type
_entity_poly.pdbx_seq_one_letter_code
_entity_poly.pdbx_strand_id
1 'polypeptide(L)'
;MGESNESAHLRVLLLGGRGAVGAVVRRELEGDGHIVTGTSRTAPGDVRIDLRDDLAGLRTLAAEHDVVVNASGIERPDLGAATARTPLVDIAASGAYLDELRAASVGPVVLGAGLAPGLSTILAAALDSHAGDDLDVLVLLGAGEKHGPAAVAWTAGLVGTDVHCPPEGRPVRNLGESRRATGPDGRTRRYLRADFPDHVLLDDKPGVIRSYLTLSSAPMTAALGLVGRMPALRSTLTWAPPLGSEAWHVVAENRRTGERRQASGTGQSEATGRLTALAATRAARDLRGTTRSVTMADLVSLDDALAVLT
;
A
#
# COMPACT_ATOMS: atom_id res chain seq x y z
N MET A 1 -8.78 40.70 7.58
CA MET A 1 -7.77 40.12 8.47
C MET A 1 -7.66 38.70 8.06
N GLY A 2 -6.67 38.35 7.19
CA GLY A 2 -6.41 37.01 6.76
C GLY A 2 -5.64 36.29 7.85
N GLU A 3 -6.25 35.30 8.46
CA GLU A 3 -5.48 34.30 9.24
C GLU A 3 -4.59 33.54 8.29
N SER A 4 -3.32 33.85 8.31
CA SER A 4 -2.27 33.06 7.76
C SER A 4 -2.30 31.73 8.52
N ASN A 5 -2.88 30.70 7.91
CA ASN A 5 -2.78 29.33 8.39
C ASN A 5 -1.30 28.91 8.22
N GLU A 6 -0.46 29.31 9.19
CA GLU A 6 0.90 28.77 9.31
C GLU A 6 0.74 27.26 9.47
N SER A 7 1.00 26.53 8.40
CA SER A 7 1.02 25.08 8.41
C SER A 7 2.09 24.65 9.42
N ALA A 8 1.66 24.29 10.62
CA ALA A 8 2.56 23.86 11.69
C ALA A 8 3.46 22.74 11.14
N HIS A 9 4.79 22.93 11.26
CA HIS A 9 5.77 21.91 10.87
C HIS A 9 5.52 20.64 11.69
N LEU A 10 5.24 19.54 11.02
CA LEU A 10 5.06 18.23 11.65
C LEU A 10 6.41 17.58 11.94
N ARG A 11 6.49 16.85 13.03
CA ARG A 11 7.61 15.94 13.34
C ARG A 11 7.21 14.52 12.94
N VAL A 12 7.86 13.98 11.93
CA VAL A 12 7.56 12.67 11.35
C VAL A 12 8.65 11.67 11.71
N LEU A 13 8.28 10.57 12.33
CA LEU A 13 9.16 9.43 12.54
C LEU A 13 9.04 8.47 11.35
N LEU A 14 10.08 8.34 10.55
CA LEU A 14 10.09 7.53 9.34
C LEU A 14 10.89 6.24 9.52
N LEU A 15 10.17 5.12 9.60
CA LEU A 15 10.74 3.79 9.64
C LEU A 15 11.06 3.33 8.21
N GLY A 16 12.32 3.00 7.93
CA GLY A 16 12.73 2.55 6.60
C GLY A 16 12.99 3.66 5.56
N GLY A 17 13.35 4.86 6.01
CA GLY A 17 13.60 6.04 5.17
C GLY A 17 14.67 5.90 4.08
N ARG A 18 15.41 4.78 4.03
CA ARG A 18 16.43 4.47 3.00
C ARG A 18 15.93 3.52 1.92
N GLY A 19 14.74 2.95 2.09
CA GLY A 19 14.08 2.15 1.07
C GLY A 19 13.60 3.00 -0.11
N ALA A 20 13.25 2.37 -1.24
CA ALA A 20 12.80 3.07 -2.44
C ALA A 20 11.60 4.00 -2.15
N VAL A 21 10.61 3.51 -1.42
CA VAL A 21 9.43 4.30 -1.00
C VAL A 21 9.81 5.30 0.10
N GLY A 22 10.54 4.85 1.14
CA GLY A 22 10.89 5.71 2.28
C GLY A 22 11.71 6.94 1.89
N ALA A 23 12.60 6.83 0.90
CA ALA A 23 13.36 7.96 0.38
C ALA A 23 12.45 9.01 -0.28
N VAL A 24 11.42 8.59 -0.99
CA VAL A 24 10.41 9.49 -1.56
C VAL A 24 9.60 10.14 -0.46
N VAL A 25 9.09 9.38 0.51
CA VAL A 25 8.34 9.93 1.65
C VAL A 25 9.13 11.01 2.37
N ARG A 26 10.43 10.75 2.62
CA ARG A 26 11.32 11.76 3.24
C ARG A 26 11.39 13.03 2.41
N ARG A 27 11.69 12.89 1.12
CA ARG A 27 11.84 14.03 0.19
C ARG A 27 10.56 14.88 0.12
N GLU A 28 9.39 14.24 -0.02
CA GLU A 28 8.11 14.95 -0.10
C GLU A 28 7.81 15.70 1.22
N LEU A 29 7.94 15.04 2.36
CA LEU A 29 7.67 15.66 3.65
C LEU A 29 8.65 16.78 4.01
N GLU A 30 9.96 16.60 3.73
CA GLU A 30 10.96 17.65 3.91
C GLU A 30 10.73 18.80 2.93
N GLY A 31 10.29 18.52 1.70
CA GLY A 31 9.91 19.52 0.69
C GLY A 31 8.73 20.39 1.13
N ASP A 32 7.78 19.80 1.87
CA ASP A 32 6.65 20.52 2.48
C ASP A 32 7.02 21.23 3.80
N GLY A 33 8.31 21.22 4.18
CA GLY A 33 8.83 21.89 5.38
C GLY A 33 8.67 21.11 6.67
N HIS A 34 8.32 19.82 6.63
CA HIS A 34 8.21 18.97 7.82
C HIS A 34 9.58 18.46 8.30
N ILE A 35 9.68 18.13 9.59
CA ILE A 35 10.91 17.60 10.19
C ILE A 35 10.83 16.07 10.19
N VAL A 36 11.70 15.42 9.42
CA VAL A 36 11.71 13.94 9.29
C VAL A 36 12.87 13.33 10.06
N THR A 37 12.54 12.53 11.07
CA THR A 37 13.49 11.68 11.81
C THR A 37 13.48 10.28 11.19
N GLY A 38 14.55 9.92 10.49
CA GLY A 38 14.68 8.56 9.95
C GLY A 38 15.21 7.57 10.99
N THR A 39 14.86 6.31 10.82
CA THR A 39 15.40 5.23 11.64
C THR A 39 16.18 4.21 10.82
N SER A 40 17.24 3.67 11.41
CA SER A 40 18.08 2.64 10.80
C SER A 40 18.73 1.76 11.84
N ARG A 41 19.08 0.53 11.47
CA ARG A 41 19.88 -0.36 12.33
C ARG A 41 21.37 0.05 12.39
N THR A 42 21.90 0.64 11.34
CA THR A 42 23.34 0.80 11.15
C THR A 42 23.78 2.14 10.56
N ALA A 43 22.86 2.94 10.00
CA ALA A 43 23.24 4.09 9.20
C ALA A 43 23.52 5.34 10.03
N PRO A 44 24.63 6.06 9.78
CA PRO A 44 24.87 7.35 10.39
C PRO A 44 23.83 8.38 9.93
N GLY A 45 23.46 9.30 10.82
CA GLY A 45 22.48 10.35 10.58
C GLY A 45 21.03 9.97 10.86
N ASP A 46 20.71 8.69 10.97
CA ASP A 46 19.39 8.19 11.42
C ASP A 46 19.46 7.75 12.90
N VAL A 47 18.30 7.78 13.57
CA VAL A 47 18.21 7.20 14.93
C VAL A 47 18.33 5.69 14.83
N ARG A 48 19.22 5.13 15.67
CA ARG A 48 19.46 3.69 15.66
C ARG A 48 18.35 2.95 16.38
N ILE A 49 17.63 2.10 15.65
CA ILE A 49 16.61 1.20 16.20
C ILE A 49 16.53 -0.09 15.36
N ASP A 50 16.37 -1.22 16.00
CA ASP A 50 15.99 -2.48 15.33
C ASP A 50 14.53 -2.81 15.65
N LEU A 51 13.67 -2.60 14.65
CA LEU A 51 12.23 -2.85 14.79
C LEU A 51 11.87 -4.32 15.02
N ARG A 52 12.83 -5.25 14.88
CA ARG A 52 12.60 -6.66 15.17
C ARG A 52 12.65 -6.95 16.66
N ASP A 53 13.41 -6.16 17.42
CA ASP A 53 13.70 -6.41 18.83
C ASP A 53 13.31 -5.24 19.74
N ASP A 54 13.52 -3.98 19.29
CA ASP A 54 13.39 -2.79 20.13
C ASP A 54 12.10 -2.00 19.92
N LEU A 55 10.99 -2.51 20.42
CA LEU A 55 9.74 -1.75 20.45
C LEU A 55 9.65 -0.73 21.62
N ALA A 56 10.48 -0.88 22.63
CA ALA A 56 10.55 0.12 23.70
C ALA A 56 11.18 1.42 23.20
N GLY A 57 12.26 1.32 22.42
CA GLY A 57 12.85 2.48 21.73
C GLY A 57 11.88 3.13 20.75
N LEU A 58 11.13 2.33 19.98
CA LEU A 58 10.09 2.86 19.10
C LEU A 58 9.01 3.64 19.88
N ARG A 59 8.55 3.13 21.02
CA ARG A 59 7.54 3.80 21.84
C ARG A 59 8.03 5.16 22.33
N THR A 60 9.27 5.26 22.77
CA THR A 60 9.87 6.52 23.20
C THR A 60 9.94 7.52 22.05
N LEU A 61 10.43 7.10 20.89
CA LEU A 61 10.53 7.97 19.71
C LEU A 61 9.16 8.39 19.20
N ALA A 62 8.19 7.47 19.12
CA ALA A 62 6.84 7.78 18.65
C ALA A 62 6.18 8.89 19.48
N ALA A 63 6.37 8.86 20.82
CA ALA A 63 5.80 9.86 21.72
C ALA A 63 6.33 11.29 21.48
N GLU A 64 7.48 11.44 20.81
CA GLU A 64 8.10 12.72 20.48
C GLU A 64 7.72 13.24 19.10
N HIS A 65 6.89 12.51 18.33
CA HIS A 65 6.53 12.82 16.95
C HIS A 65 5.02 12.98 16.79
N ASP A 66 4.60 13.63 15.71
CA ASP A 66 3.19 13.85 15.39
C ASP A 66 2.59 12.70 14.60
N VAL A 67 3.43 11.95 13.88
CA VAL A 67 3.05 10.76 13.10
C VAL A 67 4.23 9.82 12.94
N VAL A 68 3.96 8.52 12.86
CA VAL A 68 4.92 7.47 12.52
C VAL A 68 4.54 6.90 11.16
N VAL A 69 5.52 6.78 10.25
CA VAL A 69 5.34 6.15 8.93
C VAL A 69 6.14 4.86 8.89
N ASN A 70 5.48 3.73 8.67
CA ASN A 70 6.15 2.45 8.45
C ASN A 70 6.30 2.15 6.96
N ALA A 71 7.49 2.47 6.42
CA ALA A 71 7.95 2.10 5.09
C ALA A 71 9.14 1.12 5.16
N SER A 72 9.30 0.42 6.28
CA SER A 72 10.46 -0.45 6.55
C SER A 72 10.35 -1.84 5.93
N GLY A 73 9.16 -2.27 5.53
CA GLY A 73 8.87 -3.65 5.14
C GLY A 73 8.87 -4.64 6.33
N ILE A 74 8.90 -4.14 7.56
CA ILE A 74 8.71 -4.96 8.77
C ILE A 74 7.22 -5.00 9.08
N GLU A 75 6.64 -6.18 8.97
CA GLU A 75 5.24 -6.49 9.26
C GLU A 75 5.15 -7.12 10.65
N ARG A 76 4.96 -6.27 11.66
CA ARG A 76 4.78 -6.66 13.07
C ARG A 76 3.53 -6.01 13.62
N PRO A 77 2.49 -6.78 14.01
CA PRO A 77 1.23 -6.22 14.53
C PRO A 77 1.41 -5.35 15.76
N ASP A 78 2.37 -5.67 16.63
CA ASP A 78 2.66 -4.93 17.85
C ASP A 78 3.26 -3.52 17.60
N LEU A 79 3.60 -3.15 16.36
CA LEU A 79 3.91 -1.76 16.00
C LEU A 79 2.74 -0.82 16.35
N GLY A 80 1.49 -1.24 16.14
CA GLY A 80 0.30 -0.46 16.49
C GLY A 80 0.19 -0.17 18.00
N ALA A 81 0.56 -1.13 18.84
CA ALA A 81 0.62 -0.91 20.28
C ALA A 81 1.85 -0.07 20.70
N ALA A 82 2.96 -0.20 19.96
CA ALA A 82 4.18 0.55 20.26
C ALA A 82 4.07 2.03 19.93
N THR A 83 3.33 2.41 18.88
CA THR A 83 3.09 3.82 18.53
C THR A 83 2.05 4.49 19.45
N ALA A 84 1.25 3.70 20.16
CA ALA A 84 0.28 4.15 21.16
C ALA A 84 -0.67 5.23 20.64
N ARG A 85 -0.52 6.49 21.08
CA ARG A 85 -1.40 7.61 20.72
C ARG A 85 -0.94 8.39 19.48
N THR A 86 0.25 8.09 18.99
CA THR A 86 0.80 8.71 17.78
C THR A 86 0.26 7.97 16.56
N PRO A 87 -0.37 8.63 15.58
CA PRO A 87 -0.87 7.98 14.38
C PRO A 87 0.22 7.18 13.67
N LEU A 88 -0.09 5.92 13.33
CA LEU A 88 0.76 5.05 12.53
C LEU A 88 0.20 5.00 11.10
N VAL A 89 1.04 5.29 10.10
CA VAL A 89 0.72 5.12 8.68
C VAL A 89 1.53 3.94 8.16
N ASP A 90 0.86 2.88 7.74
CA ASP A 90 1.50 1.64 7.29
C ASP A 90 1.24 1.41 5.79
N ILE A 91 2.30 1.09 5.03
CA ILE A 91 2.24 0.87 3.58
C ILE A 91 2.16 -0.60 3.17
N ALA A 92 2.08 -1.52 4.13
CA ALA A 92 2.06 -2.95 3.83
C ALA A 92 0.89 -3.35 2.93
N ALA A 93 1.12 -4.40 2.14
CA ALA A 93 0.13 -4.96 1.22
C ALA A 93 -0.34 -6.38 1.63
N SER A 94 0.03 -6.85 2.82
CA SER A 94 -0.38 -8.14 3.36
C SER A 94 -1.70 -8.01 4.12
N GLY A 95 -2.79 -8.61 3.62
CA GLY A 95 -4.11 -8.57 4.26
C GLY A 95 -4.09 -9.14 5.66
N ALA A 96 -3.43 -10.27 5.87
CA ALA A 96 -3.32 -10.91 7.17
C ALA A 96 -2.61 -10.00 8.19
N TYR A 97 -1.49 -9.39 7.78
CA TYR A 97 -0.79 -8.45 8.66
C TYR A 97 -1.63 -7.22 8.98
N LEU A 98 -2.33 -6.63 8.00
CA LEU A 98 -3.15 -5.43 8.23
C LEU A 98 -4.32 -5.70 9.17
N ASP A 99 -4.93 -6.89 9.10
CA ASP A 99 -5.96 -7.32 10.07
C ASP A 99 -5.38 -7.47 11.49
N GLU A 100 -4.23 -8.12 11.60
CA GLU A 100 -3.54 -8.27 12.89
C GLU A 100 -3.09 -6.91 13.44
N LEU A 101 -2.59 -6.01 12.60
CA LEU A 101 -2.21 -4.65 12.98
C LEU A 101 -3.42 -3.86 13.46
N ARG A 102 -4.57 -3.95 12.74
CA ARG A 102 -5.84 -3.33 13.15
C ARG A 102 -6.24 -3.79 14.54
N ALA A 103 -6.19 -5.11 14.79
CA ALA A 103 -6.57 -5.70 16.05
C ALA A 103 -5.61 -5.37 17.22
N ALA A 104 -4.32 -5.23 16.95
CA ALA A 104 -3.30 -4.93 17.95
C ALA A 104 -3.16 -3.43 18.24
N SER A 105 -3.69 -2.56 17.40
CA SER A 105 -3.54 -1.10 17.56
C SER A 105 -4.42 -0.58 18.68
N VAL A 106 -3.79 0.17 19.59
CA VAL A 106 -4.47 0.87 20.69
C VAL A 106 -4.63 2.36 20.42
N GLY A 107 -4.04 2.85 19.35
CA GLY A 107 -4.09 4.22 18.86
C GLY A 107 -4.51 4.27 17.39
N PRO A 108 -4.46 5.45 16.78
CA PRO A 108 -4.89 5.61 15.39
C PRO A 108 -3.91 4.96 14.41
N VAL A 109 -4.46 4.25 13.41
CA VAL A 109 -3.67 3.64 12.35
C VAL A 109 -4.32 3.87 10.99
N VAL A 110 -3.51 4.19 9.98
CA VAL A 110 -3.89 4.21 8.57
C VAL A 110 -3.34 2.94 7.92
N LEU A 111 -4.24 2.09 7.48
CA LEU A 111 -3.92 0.77 6.92
C LEU A 111 -3.75 0.85 5.40
N GLY A 112 -2.60 0.41 4.91
CA GLY A 112 -2.35 0.29 3.48
C GLY A 112 -2.25 1.64 2.76
N ALA A 113 -1.31 2.51 3.17
CA ALA A 113 -1.20 3.88 2.67
C ALA A 113 -0.25 4.03 1.48
N GLY A 114 -0.47 3.26 0.41
CA GLY A 114 0.39 3.26 -0.78
C GLY A 114 -0.37 3.33 -2.11
N LEU A 115 0.23 2.73 -3.15
CA LEU A 115 -0.38 2.61 -4.46
C LEU A 115 -1.45 1.50 -4.47
N ALA A 116 -1.11 0.30 -3.98
CA ALA A 116 -2.00 -0.84 -3.86
C ALA A 116 -1.54 -1.76 -2.69
N PRO A 117 -2.22 -1.68 -1.52
CA PRO A 117 -3.39 -0.86 -1.21
C PRO A 117 -3.09 0.63 -1.00
N GLY A 118 -4.14 1.41 -1.00
CA GLY A 118 -4.15 2.86 -0.79
C GLY A 118 -4.89 3.57 -1.90
N LEU A 119 -4.25 3.92 -3.02
CA LEU A 119 -4.95 4.47 -4.19
C LEU A 119 -5.98 3.46 -4.72
N SER A 120 -5.66 2.17 -4.74
CA SER A 120 -6.61 1.12 -5.14
C SER A 120 -7.86 1.12 -4.26
N THR A 121 -7.67 1.30 -2.95
CA THR A 121 -8.75 1.37 -1.97
C THR A 121 -9.62 2.62 -2.18
N ILE A 122 -9.01 3.79 -2.42
CA ILE A 122 -9.72 5.04 -2.74
C ILE A 122 -10.55 4.87 -4.02
N LEU A 123 -9.95 4.33 -5.09
CA LEU A 123 -10.65 4.13 -6.37
C LEU A 123 -11.82 3.15 -6.24
N ALA A 124 -11.63 2.06 -5.48
CA ALA A 124 -12.69 1.08 -5.23
C ALA A 124 -13.81 1.67 -4.35
N ALA A 125 -13.45 2.44 -3.32
CA ALA A 125 -14.43 3.13 -2.46
C ALA A 125 -15.28 4.15 -3.22
N ALA A 126 -14.70 4.82 -4.23
CA ALA A 126 -15.37 5.83 -5.05
C ALA A 126 -16.33 5.25 -6.11
N LEU A 127 -16.41 3.93 -6.29
CA LEU A 127 -17.42 3.31 -7.15
C LEU A 127 -18.79 3.32 -6.47
N ASP A 128 -19.84 3.56 -7.26
CA ASP A 128 -21.20 3.26 -6.80
C ASP A 128 -21.42 1.74 -6.83
N SER A 129 -21.89 1.18 -5.71
CA SER A 129 -22.04 -0.26 -5.58
C SER A 129 -23.18 -0.68 -4.64
N HIS A 130 -23.77 -1.83 -4.97
CA HIS A 130 -24.87 -2.44 -4.24
C HIS A 130 -24.52 -3.87 -3.83
N ALA A 131 -25.29 -4.43 -2.90
CA ALA A 131 -25.16 -5.83 -2.53
C ALA A 131 -25.32 -6.72 -3.77
N GLY A 132 -24.38 -7.63 -3.99
CA GLY A 132 -24.34 -8.53 -5.14
C GLY A 132 -23.56 -8.00 -6.36
N ASP A 133 -23.03 -6.77 -6.31
CA ASP A 133 -22.12 -6.30 -7.35
C ASP A 133 -20.74 -6.97 -7.24
N ASP A 134 -20.14 -7.25 -8.39
CA ASP A 134 -18.74 -7.66 -8.51
C ASP A 134 -17.87 -6.43 -8.81
N LEU A 135 -16.96 -6.11 -7.89
CA LEU A 135 -16.02 -5.01 -8.02
C LEU A 135 -14.61 -5.58 -8.25
N ASP A 136 -13.99 -5.18 -9.35
CA ASP A 136 -12.61 -5.59 -9.65
C ASP A 136 -11.63 -4.46 -9.43
N VAL A 137 -10.53 -4.76 -8.75
CA VAL A 137 -9.34 -3.92 -8.66
C VAL A 137 -8.26 -4.53 -9.55
N LEU A 138 -7.89 -3.81 -10.60
CA LEU A 138 -6.92 -4.26 -11.62
C LEU A 138 -5.64 -3.45 -11.48
N VAL A 139 -4.58 -4.09 -11.03
CA VAL A 139 -3.28 -3.44 -10.81
C VAL A 139 -2.29 -3.89 -11.87
N LEU A 140 -1.69 -2.92 -12.57
CA LEU A 140 -0.49 -3.15 -13.39
C LEU A 140 0.71 -2.56 -12.66
N LEU A 141 1.73 -3.38 -12.47
CA LEU A 141 3.00 -2.95 -11.91
C LEU A 141 4.11 -2.96 -12.97
N GLY A 142 4.97 -1.95 -12.90
CA GLY A 142 6.11 -1.79 -13.80
C GLY A 142 7.15 -2.88 -13.57
N ALA A 143 7.37 -3.75 -14.54
CA ALA A 143 8.40 -4.79 -14.45
C ALA A 143 9.81 -4.27 -14.73
N GLY A 144 9.98 -3.03 -15.17
CA GLY A 144 11.27 -2.38 -15.45
C GLY A 144 11.87 -1.63 -14.26
N GLU A 145 11.08 -1.34 -13.24
CA GLU A 145 11.54 -0.65 -12.04
C GLU A 145 12.37 -1.60 -11.14
N LYS A 146 13.43 -1.08 -10.54
CA LYS A 146 14.16 -1.81 -9.49
C LYS A 146 13.32 -1.80 -8.21
N HIS A 147 12.58 -2.88 -8.02
CA HIS A 147 11.79 -3.04 -6.80
C HIS A 147 12.67 -3.20 -5.57
N GLY A 148 12.23 -2.62 -4.45
CA GLY A 148 12.84 -2.88 -3.16
C GLY A 148 12.66 -4.35 -2.73
N PRO A 149 13.51 -4.88 -1.83
CA PRO A 149 13.43 -6.26 -1.36
C PRO A 149 12.04 -6.65 -0.82
N ALA A 150 11.31 -5.72 -0.21
CA ALA A 150 9.97 -5.94 0.32
C ALA A 150 8.94 -6.25 -0.78
N ALA A 151 8.97 -5.53 -1.90
CA ALA A 151 8.05 -5.76 -3.02
C ALA A 151 8.30 -7.11 -3.70
N VAL A 152 9.58 -7.48 -3.86
CA VAL A 152 9.98 -8.80 -4.37
C VAL A 152 9.53 -9.91 -3.42
N ALA A 153 9.73 -9.74 -2.12
CA ALA A 153 9.32 -10.69 -1.10
C ALA A 153 7.79 -10.86 -1.07
N TRP A 154 7.04 -9.77 -1.18
CA TRP A 154 5.58 -9.80 -1.25
C TRP A 154 5.11 -10.60 -2.48
N THR A 155 5.61 -10.29 -3.67
CA THR A 155 5.25 -11.03 -4.90
C THR A 155 5.59 -12.52 -4.79
N ALA A 156 6.76 -12.85 -4.25
CA ALA A 156 7.15 -14.23 -3.98
C ALA A 156 6.24 -14.88 -2.92
N GLY A 157 5.74 -14.10 -1.97
CA GLY A 157 4.78 -14.52 -0.94
C GLY A 157 3.43 -14.98 -1.48
N LEU A 158 3.00 -14.45 -2.63
CA LEU A 158 1.77 -14.89 -3.30
C LEU A 158 1.85 -16.33 -3.83
N VAL A 159 3.07 -16.81 -4.14
CA VAL A 159 3.25 -18.14 -4.75
C VAL A 159 2.99 -19.26 -3.75
N GLY A 160 2.00 -20.09 -4.06
CA GLY A 160 1.66 -21.26 -3.24
C GLY A 160 0.79 -20.93 -2.02
N THR A 161 0.34 -19.67 -1.87
CA THR A 161 -0.56 -19.25 -0.80
C THR A 161 -1.97 -18.98 -1.33
N ASP A 162 -2.94 -18.95 -0.45
CA ASP A 162 -4.31 -18.52 -0.76
C ASP A 162 -4.49 -17.03 -0.48
N VAL A 163 -5.49 -16.42 -1.09
CA VAL A 163 -5.96 -15.06 -0.77
C VAL A 163 -6.43 -15.06 0.68
N HIS A 164 -6.04 -14.05 1.44
CA HIS A 164 -6.49 -13.88 2.82
C HIS A 164 -7.97 -13.50 2.86
N CYS A 165 -8.77 -14.18 3.68
CA CYS A 165 -10.21 -13.92 3.81
C CYS A 165 -10.94 -13.68 2.48
N PRO A 166 -10.86 -14.61 1.51
CA PRO A 166 -11.37 -14.36 0.17
C PRO A 166 -12.88 -14.13 0.19
N PRO A 167 -13.38 -13.09 -0.50
CA PRO A 167 -14.80 -12.73 -0.47
C PRO A 167 -15.71 -13.79 -1.12
N GLU A 168 -15.13 -14.76 -1.81
CA GLU A 168 -15.83 -15.92 -2.39
C GLU A 168 -16.32 -16.92 -1.36
N GLY A 169 -15.94 -16.80 -0.07
CA GLY A 169 -16.30 -17.75 1.00
C GLY A 169 -15.68 -19.16 0.82
N ARG A 170 -14.74 -19.33 -0.10
CA ARG A 170 -13.98 -20.57 -0.36
C ARG A 170 -12.50 -20.24 -0.56
N PRO A 171 -11.58 -21.18 -0.35
CA PRO A 171 -10.17 -20.94 -0.64
C PRO A 171 -9.95 -20.54 -2.11
N VAL A 172 -9.19 -19.48 -2.33
CA VAL A 172 -8.83 -18.97 -3.65
C VAL A 172 -7.31 -18.87 -3.73
N ARG A 173 -6.71 -19.66 -4.62
CA ARG A 173 -5.27 -19.67 -4.80
C ARG A 173 -4.77 -18.41 -5.48
N ASN A 174 -3.79 -17.74 -4.88
CA ASN A 174 -3.07 -16.64 -5.52
C ASN A 174 -2.48 -17.07 -6.87
N LEU A 175 -2.60 -16.22 -7.88
CA LEU A 175 -2.12 -16.41 -9.25
C LEU A 175 -2.78 -17.61 -9.99
N GLY A 176 -3.73 -18.30 -9.36
CA GLY A 176 -4.41 -19.47 -9.93
C GLY A 176 -5.48 -19.13 -10.96
N GLU A 177 -6.25 -18.10 -10.69
CA GLU A 177 -7.30 -17.59 -11.56
C GLU A 177 -6.82 -16.37 -12.34
N SER A 178 -7.48 -16.04 -13.44
CA SER A 178 -7.13 -14.86 -14.21
C SER A 178 -8.33 -14.26 -14.93
N ARG A 179 -8.27 -12.96 -15.17
CA ARG A 179 -9.25 -12.19 -15.95
C ARG A 179 -8.55 -11.45 -17.09
N ARG A 180 -9.23 -11.28 -18.23
CA ARG A 180 -8.82 -10.34 -19.28
C ARG A 180 -9.58 -9.03 -19.11
N ALA A 181 -8.85 -7.93 -19.11
CA ALA A 181 -9.44 -6.60 -18.99
C ALA A 181 -8.61 -5.57 -19.76
N THR A 182 -9.26 -4.49 -20.17
CA THR A 182 -8.61 -3.39 -20.90
C THR A 182 -8.15 -2.33 -19.89
N GLY A 183 -6.87 -1.98 -19.96
CA GLY A 183 -6.28 -0.93 -19.12
C GLY A 183 -6.59 0.49 -19.64
N PRO A 184 -6.16 1.54 -18.90
CA PRO A 184 -6.34 2.94 -19.30
C PRO A 184 -5.70 3.29 -20.65
N ASP A 185 -4.66 2.56 -21.03
CA ASP A 185 -3.94 2.70 -22.31
C ASP A 185 -4.60 1.98 -23.49
N GLY A 186 -5.84 1.49 -23.33
CA GLY A 186 -6.60 0.78 -24.35
C GLY A 186 -6.14 -0.65 -24.65
N ARG A 187 -5.10 -1.16 -23.96
CA ARG A 187 -4.57 -2.50 -24.19
C ARG A 187 -5.27 -3.54 -23.31
N THR A 188 -5.74 -4.62 -23.93
CA THR A 188 -6.28 -5.77 -23.18
C THR A 188 -5.15 -6.66 -22.68
N ARG A 189 -5.15 -6.92 -21.37
CA ARG A 189 -4.14 -7.75 -20.67
C ARG A 189 -4.80 -8.87 -19.89
N ARG A 190 -4.00 -9.88 -19.56
CA ARG A 190 -4.35 -10.90 -18.59
C ARG A 190 -3.91 -10.42 -17.21
N TYR A 191 -4.85 -10.36 -16.27
CA TYR A 191 -4.61 -10.07 -14.86
C TYR A 191 -4.80 -11.35 -14.05
N LEU A 192 -3.86 -11.65 -13.17
CA LEU A 192 -3.86 -12.83 -12.30
C LEU A 192 -4.50 -12.45 -10.97
N ARG A 193 -5.33 -13.32 -10.40
CA ARG A 193 -5.91 -13.12 -9.06
C ARG A 193 -4.78 -12.93 -8.05
N ALA A 194 -4.81 -11.87 -7.26
CA ALA A 194 -3.75 -11.55 -6.31
C ALA A 194 -4.34 -11.00 -5.02
N ASP A 195 -3.67 -11.30 -3.93
CA ASP A 195 -4.05 -10.89 -2.57
C ASP A 195 -3.65 -9.46 -2.28
N PHE A 196 -4.26 -8.49 -3.00
CA PHE A 196 -4.28 -7.11 -2.51
C PHE A 196 -5.44 -6.97 -1.52
N PRO A 197 -5.23 -6.32 -0.37
CA PRO A 197 -6.17 -6.36 0.73
C PRO A 197 -7.38 -5.42 0.61
N ASP A 198 -7.71 -4.90 -0.58
CA ASP A 198 -8.81 -3.96 -0.76
C ASP A 198 -10.14 -4.52 -0.25
N HIS A 199 -10.39 -5.84 -0.38
CA HIS A 199 -11.59 -6.50 0.13
C HIS A 199 -11.63 -6.61 1.66
N VAL A 200 -10.48 -6.59 2.32
CA VAL A 200 -10.36 -6.58 3.79
C VAL A 200 -10.46 -5.17 4.33
N LEU A 201 -9.90 -4.20 3.59
CA LEU A 201 -9.89 -2.79 3.96
C LEU A 201 -11.25 -2.10 3.76
N LEU A 202 -12.08 -2.62 2.86
CA LEU A 202 -13.41 -2.12 2.52
C LEU A 202 -14.47 -3.20 2.82
N ASP A 203 -14.37 -3.85 3.98
CA ASP A 203 -15.25 -4.95 4.38
C ASP A 203 -16.71 -4.52 4.60
N ASP A 204 -16.94 -3.24 4.85
CA ASP A 204 -18.27 -2.61 4.98
C ASP A 204 -18.88 -2.15 3.65
N LYS A 205 -18.10 -2.13 2.54
CA LYS A 205 -18.57 -1.70 1.24
C LYS A 205 -19.49 -2.75 0.60
N PRO A 206 -20.69 -2.35 0.11
CA PRO A 206 -21.56 -3.29 -0.61
C PRO A 206 -20.87 -3.86 -1.86
N GLY A 207 -21.05 -5.17 -2.09
CA GLY A 207 -20.48 -5.87 -3.23
C GLY A 207 -19.31 -6.77 -2.86
N VAL A 208 -18.76 -7.44 -3.86
CA VAL A 208 -17.66 -8.39 -3.73
C VAL A 208 -16.43 -7.83 -4.42
N ILE A 209 -15.42 -7.42 -3.64
CA ILE A 209 -14.19 -6.84 -4.18
C ILE A 209 -13.18 -7.95 -4.46
N ARG A 210 -12.63 -7.95 -5.70
CA ARG A 210 -11.55 -8.88 -6.12
C ARG A 210 -10.41 -8.12 -6.74
N SER A 211 -9.19 -8.42 -6.32
CA SER A 211 -8.00 -7.76 -6.82
C SER A 211 -7.20 -8.67 -7.75
N TYR A 212 -6.62 -8.09 -8.78
CA TYR A 212 -5.88 -8.79 -9.82
C TYR A 212 -4.61 -8.03 -10.20
N LEU A 213 -3.54 -8.77 -10.50
CA LEU A 213 -2.21 -8.27 -10.85
C LEU A 213 -1.85 -8.59 -12.29
N THR A 214 -1.30 -7.64 -13.00
CA THR A 214 -0.53 -7.85 -14.22
C THR A 214 0.80 -7.08 -14.16
N LEU A 215 1.78 -7.52 -14.90
CA LEU A 215 3.03 -6.79 -15.06
C LEU A 215 3.03 -6.01 -16.39
N SER A 216 3.83 -4.96 -16.50
CA SER A 216 3.98 -4.19 -17.74
C SER A 216 4.54 -5.02 -18.91
N SER A 217 5.07 -6.21 -18.63
CA SER A 217 5.55 -7.21 -19.57
C SER A 217 4.63 -8.44 -19.61
N ALA A 218 4.04 -8.73 -20.77
CA ALA A 218 3.16 -9.88 -20.92
C ALA A 218 3.90 -11.24 -20.72
N PRO A 219 5.15 -11.44 -21.20
CA PRO A 219 5.93 -12.64 -20.88
C PRO A 219 6.17 -12.80 -19.37
N MET A 220 6.47 -11.69 -18.65
CA MET A 220 6.67 -11.75 -17.20
C MET A 220 5.37 -12.11 -16.47
N THR A 221 4.22 -11.58 -16.91
CA THR A 221 2.92 -11.98 -16.36
C THR A 221 2.64 -13.45 -16.60
N ALA A 222 2.97 -13.98 -17.79
CA ALA A 222 2.80 -15.39 -18.10
C ALA A 222 3.71 -16.26 -17.23
N ALA A 223 4.98 -15.87 -17.05
CA ALA A 223 5.93 -16.56 -16.19
C ALA A 223 5.46 -16.56 -14.72
N LEU A 224 4.98 -15.43 -14.21
CA LEU A 224 4.40 -15.32 -12.85
C LEU A 224 3.21 -16.28 -12.69
N GLY A 225 2.31 -16.34 -13.68
CA GLY A 225 1.18 -17.27 -13.66
C GLY A 225 1.59 -18.74 -13.72
N LEU A 226 2.71 -19.06 -14.39
CA LEU A 226 3.28 -20.42 -14.38
C LEU A 226 3.86 -20.76 -13.01
N VAL A 227 4.66 -19.87 -12.44
CA VAL A 227 5.24 -20.04 -11.09
C VAL A 227 4.14 -20.17 -10.04
N GLY A 228 3.04 -19.42 -10.16
CA GLY A 228 1.86 -19.56 -9.29
C GLY A 228 1.26 -20.97 -9.28
N ARG A 229 1.31 -21.68 -10.42
CA ARG A 229 0.85 -23.06 -10.55
C ARG A 229 1.90 -24.10 -10.12
N MET A 230 3.16 -23.71 -10.09
CA MET A 230 4.30 -24.58 -9.77
C MET A 230 5.15 -23.94 -8.65
N PRO A 231 4.70 -24.00 -7.38
CA PRO A 231 5.35 -23.31 -6.25
C PRO A 231 6.83 -23.66 -6.06
N ALA A 232 7.25 -24.83 -6.51
CA ALA A 232 8.67 -25.24 -6.50
C ALA A 232 9.59 -24.28 -7.28
N LEU A 233 9.03 -23.48 -8.23
CA LEU A 233 9.77 -22.49 -9.00
C LEU A 233 9.83 -21.10 -8.33
N ARG A 234 9.30 -20.95 -7.11
CA ARG A 234 9.24 -19.66 -6.40
C ARG A 234 10.58 -18.93 -6.32
N SER A 235 11.67 -19.68 -6.11
CA SER A 235 13.02 -19.10 -6.00
C SER A 235 13.50 -18.45 -7.30
N THR A 236 12.92 -18.79 -8.46
CA THR A 236 13.31 -18.16 -9.73
C THR A 236 12.88 -16.71 -9.84
N LEU A 237 11.88 -16.26 -9.07
CA LEU A 237 11.41 -14.88 -9.08
C LEU A 237 12.47 -13.90 -8.56
N THR A 238 13.36 -14.33 -7.66
CA THR A 238 14.43 -13.49 -7.13
C THR A 238 15.55 -13.19 -8.13
N TRP A 239 15.63 -13.98 -9.21
CA TRP A 239 16.63 -13.87 -10.27
C TRP A 239 16.06 -13.29 -11.58
N ALA A 240 14.76 -12.96 -11.58
CA ALA A 240 14.11 -12.44 -12.78
C ALA A 240 14.68 -11.06 -13.12
N PRO A 241 15.19 -10.85 -14.35
CA PRO A 241 15.67 -9.55 -14.77
C PRO A 241 14.50 -8.56 -14.87
N PRO A 242 14.73 -7.25 -14.65
CA PRO A 242 13.70 -6.24 -14.83
C PRO A 242 13.41 -6.07 -16.33
N LEU A 243 12.41 -6.76 -16.84
CA LEU A 243 11.99 -6.74 -18.25
C LEU A 243 10.61 -6.11 -18.39
N GLY A 244 10.56 -4.85 -18.77
CA GLY A 244 9.30 -4.11 -18.96
C GLY A 244 9.49 -2.61 -18.86
N SER A 245 8.40 -1.87 -18.80
CA SER A 245 8.39 -0.44 -18.50
C SER A 245 8.19 -0.21 -17.00
N GLU A 246 8.43 1.01 -16.55
CA GLU A 246 8.14 1.47 -15.18
C GLU A 246 6.67 1.93 -15.02
N ALA A 247 5.87 1.78 -16.09
CA ALA A 247 4.46 2.18 -16.08
C ALA A 247 3.66 1.36 -15.08
N TRP A 248 2.79 2.03 -14.37
CA TRP A 248 1.79 1.42 -13.50
C TRP A 248 0.39 1.96 -13.85
N HIS A 249 -0.62 1.19 -13.54
CA HIS A 249 -1.99 1.68 -13.44
C HIS A 249 -2.79 0.89 -12.40
N VAL A 250 -3.79 1.56 -11.87
CA VAL A 250 -4.82 0.96 -11.01
C VAL A 250 -6.18 1.32 -11.60
N VAL A 251 -7.04 0.32 -11.75
CA VAL A 251 -8.41 0.48 -12.22
C VAL A 251 -9.33 -0.22 -11.23
N ALA A 252 -10.30 0.49 -10.68
CA ALA A 252 -11.44 -0.10 -10.00
C ALA A 252 -12.63 -0.10 -10.97
N GLU A 253 -13.34 -1.22 -11.09
CA GLU A 253 -14.44 -1.41 -12.03
C GLU A 253 -15.61 -2.14 -11.35
N ASN A 254 -16.82 -1.60 -11.49
CA ASN A 254 -18.05 -2.33 -11.18
C ASN A 254 -18.50 -3.09 -12.43
N ARG A 255 -18.46 -4.44 -12.38
CA ARG A 255 -18.80 -5.28 -13.55
C ARG A 255 -20.23 -5.13 -14.02
N ARG A 256 -21.17 -4.86 -13.10
CA ARG A 256 -22.60 -4.76 -13.45
C ARG A 256 -22.89 -3.45 -14.18
N THR A 257 -22.37 -2.33 -13.71
CA THR A 257 -22.65 -0.99 -14.28
C THR A 257 -21.67 -0.59 -15.35
N GLY A 258 -20.46 -1.17 -15.38
CA GLY A 258 -19.35 -0.73 -16.22
C GLY A 258 -18.70 0.56 -15.71
N GLU A 259 -19.10 1.07 -14.54
CA GLU A 259 -18.44 2.23 -13.93
C GLU A 259 -16.98 1.93 -13.63
N ARG A 260 -16.10 2.89 -13.94
CA ARG A 260 -14.67 2.76 -13.74
C ARG A 260 -14.08 4.01 -13.08
N ARG A 261 -13.19 3.80 -12.14
CA ARG A 261 -12.27 4.80 -11.58
C ARG A 261 -10.86 4.32 -11.85
N GLN A 262 -9.96 5.18 -12.28
CA GLN A 262 -8.63 4.75 -12.69
C GLN A 262 -7.58 5.83 -12.54
N ALA A 263 -6.34 5.40 -12.33
CA ALA A 263 -5.16 6.23 -12.37
C ALA A 263 -4.00 5.47 -13.02
N SER A 264 -3.05 6.19 -13.59
CA SER A 264 -1.87 5.61 -14.23
C SER A 264 -0.69 6.58 -14.16
N GLY A 265 0.52 6.03 -14.22
CA GLY A 265 1.74 6.82 -14.17
C GLY A 265 2.98 5.97 -14.41
N THR A 266 4.13 6.50 -14.01
CA THR A 266 5.43 5.82 -14.04
C THR A 266 6.09 5.90 -12.68
N GLY A 267 6.92 4.89 -12.31
CA GLY A 267 7.59 4.85 -11.01
C GLY A 267 6.62 4.54 -9.87
N GLN A 268 6.33 3.27 -9.62
CA GLN A 268 5.40 2.86 -8.57
C GLN A 268 5.90 3.18 -7.15
N SER A 269 7.23 3.18 -6.92
CA SER A 269 7.81 3.58 -5.64
C SER A 269 7.65 5.07 -5.39
N GLU A 270 7.76 5.88 -6.45
CA GLU A 270 7.50 7.32 -6.43
C GLU A 270 6.03 7.60 -6.09
N ALA A 271 5.09 6.99 -6.82
CA ALA A 271 3.67 7.14 -6.56
C ALA A 271 3.28 6.70 -5.14
N THR A 272 3.79 5.54 -4.68
CA THR A 272 3.56 5.06 -3.32
C THR A 272 4.07 6.06 -2.29
N GLY A 273 5.28 6.59 -2.47
CA GLY A 273 5.88 7.52 -1.51
C GLY A 273 5.12 8.84 -1.39
N ARG A 274 4.67 9.42 -2.51
CA ARG A 274 3.86 10.64 -2.53
C ARG A 274 2.51 10.44 -1.83
N LEU A 275 1.82 9.33 -2.13
CA LEU A 275 0.56 8.97 -1.47
C LEU A 275 0.75 8.76 0.04
N THR A 276 1.85 8.11 0.43
CA THR A 276 2.18 7.88 1.84
C THR A 276 2.47 9.19 2.57
N ALA A 277 3.18 10.13 1.95
CA ALA A 277 3.45 11.46 2.52
C ALA A 277 2.16 12.24 2.73
N LEU A 278 1.24 12.23 1.75
CA LEU A 278 -0.09 12.81 1.88
C LEU A 278 -0.87 12.17 3.05
N ALA A 279 -0.89 10.83 3.13
CA ALA A 279 -1.55 10.11 4.22
C ALA A 279 -0.95 10.47 5.58
N ALA A 280 0.38 10.61 5.69
CA ALA A 280 1.06 10.98 6.92
C ALA A 280 0.66 12.38 7.38
N THR A 281 0.62 13.36 6.46
CA THR A 281 0.20 14.74 6.77
C THR A 281 -1.26 14.78 7.22
N ARG A 282 -2.15 14.03 6.56
CA ARG A 282 -3.57 13.96 6.96
C ARG A 282 -3.72 13.24 8.31
N ALA A 283 -3.06 12.11 8.52
CA ALA A 283 -3.12 11.36 9.77
C ALA A 283 -2.67 12.19 10.98
N ALA A 284 -1.57 12.95 10.85
CA ALA A 284 -1.07 13.81 11.91
C ALA A 284 -2.07 14.91 12.31
N ARG A 285 -2.86 15.40 11.35
CA ARG A 285 -3.86 16.47 11.58
C ARG A 285 -5.18 15.93 12.11
N ASP A 286 -5.68 14.84 11.48
CA ASP A 286 -7.08 14.43 11.62
C ASP A 286 -7.27 13.27 12.60
N LEU A 287 -6.21 12.47 12.86
CA LEU A 287 -6.32 11.27 13.70
C LEU A 287 -5.67 11.43 15.09
N ARG A 288 -4.91 12.49 15.33
CA ARG A 288 -4.25 12.70 16.62
C ARG A 288 -5.27 12.73 17.76
N GLY A 289 -5.04 11.96 18.80
CA GLY A 289 -5.94 11.86 19.96
C GLY A 289 -7.16 10.97 19.76
N THR A 290 -7.26 10.29 18.62
CA THR A 290 -8.29 9.27 18.38
C THR A 290 -7.73 7.86 18.63
N THR A 291 -8.59 6.84 18.49
CA THR A 291 -8.21 5.42 18.49
C THR A 291 -8.71 4.73 17.21
N ARG A 292 -8.94 5.50 16.14
CA ARG A 292 -9.55 4.99 14.91
C ARG A 292 -8.53 4.25 14.05
N SER A 293 -8.91 3.05 13.62
CA SER A 293 -8.27 2.39 12.48
C SER A 293 -9.02 2.79 11.21
N VAL A 294 -8.29 3.34 10.25
CA VAL A 294 -8.86 3.88 9.01
C VAL A 294 -8.06 3.38 7.80
N THR A 295 -8.67 3.47 6.63
CA THR A 295 -8.01 3.25 5.35
C THR A 295 -7.65 4.59 4.71
N MET A 296 -6.94 4.56 3.57
CA MET A 296 -6.73 5.78 2.78
C MET A 296 -8.05 6.40 2.29
N ALA A 297 -9.07 5.58 2.01
CA ALA A 297 -10.37 6.06 1.52
C ALA A 297 -11.15 6.85 2.57
N ASP A 298 -10.89 6.62 3.86
CA ASP A 298 -11.50 7.38 4.96
C ASP A 298 -10.82 8.73 5.20
N LEU A 299 -9.58 8.88 4.72
CA LEU A 299 -8.70 10.00 5.10
C LEU A 299 -8.38 10.94 3.94
N VAL A 300 -8.36 10.43 2.72
CA VAL A 300 -7.90 11.14 1.53
C VAL A 300 -8.96 11.07 0.44
N SER A 301 -9.36 12.23 -0.10
CA SER A 301 -10.26 12.27 -1.25
C SER A 301 -9.58 11.75 -2.53
N LEU A 302 -10.38 11.28 -3.49
CA LEU A 302 -9.85 10.84 -4.78
C LEU A 302 -9.10 11.98 -5.49
N ASP A 303 -9.63 13.19 -5.45
CA ASP A 303 -9.03 14.36 -6.10
C ASP A 303 -7.68 14.72 -5.46
N ASP A 304 -7.56 14.71 -4.13
CA ASP A 304 -6.28 14.93 -3.44
C ASP A 304 -5.26 13.85 -3.77
N ALA A 305 -5.70 12.57 -3.81
CA ALA A 305 -4.82 11.46 -4.16
C ALA A 305 -4.30 11.55 -5.61
N LEU A 306 -5.14 12.00 -6.55
CA LEU A 306 -4.73 12.19 -7.95
C LEU A 306 -3.82 13.41 -8.11
N ALA A 307 -4.06 14.48 -7.36
CA ALA A 307 -3.27 15.71 -7.44
C ALA A 307 -1.79 15.50 -7.08
N VAL A 308 -1.47 14.64 -6.10
CA VAL A 308 -0.08 14.36 -5.73
C VAL A 308 0.65 13.44 -6.72
N LEU A 309 -0.06 12.86 -7.69
CA LEU A 309 0.50 11.96 -8.70
C LEU A 309 0.83 12.65 -10.02
N THR A 310 0.41 13.89 -10.18
CA THR A 310 0.72 14.74 -11.35
C THR A 310 2.01 15.52 -11.08
#